data_3e83e47cb572179e41e8f1ac6ed5cf67
#
_entry.id   3e83e47cb572179e41e8f1ac6ed5cf67
#
_cell.length_a   1.000
_cell.length_b   1.000
_cell.length_c   1.000
_cell.angle_alpha   90.00
_cell.angle_beta   90.00
_cell.angle_gamma   90.00
#
_symmetry.space_group_name_H-M   'P 1'
#
loop_
_entity.id
_entity.type
_entity.pdbx_description
1 polymer ?
#
loop_
_entity_poly.entity_id
_entity_poly.type
_entity_poly.pdbx_seq_one_letter_code
_entity_poly.pdbx_strand_id
1 'polypeptide(L)'
;MKLEGMTWNFLGDSITEGVGTTANENRYFELIKKQYSLKEVNGYGIAGTRLAKQIEKSVEPSYDAYFASRIEDMKDADGVVIFGGTNDFGHGDAPIGSFSDRTPDTFYGACHDLYTRLLEKYPGKPIVVMTPLHRTEENNIRIKHGVCVDLATYVTIIKEVAVYYSIPVCDMFDDPFAHPANPVSMEKLVPDGIHPNDKGHVCIADKLGRFLAEL
;
A
#
# COMPACT_ATOMS: atom_id res chain seq x y z
N MET A 1 -20.02 -1.00 -5.87
CA MET A 1 -20.26 -0.40 -7.22
C MET A 1 -20.06 -1.41 -8.34
N LYS A 2 -20.52 -1.14 -9.58
CA LYS A 2 -20.21 -1.98 -10.74
C LYS A 2 -18.82 -1.66 -11.25
N LEU A 3 -17.90 -2.60 -11.18
CA LEU A 3 -16.49 -2.42 -11.58
C LEU A 3 -16.24 -2.66 -13.07
N GLU A 4 -17.11 -3.42 -13.75
CA GLU A 4 -16.99 -3.78 -15.17
C GLU A 4 -16.78 -2.56 -16.07
N GLY A 5 -15.77 -2.61 -16.92
CA GLY A 5 -15.44 -1.54 -17.87
C GLY A 5 -14.68 -0.34 -17.29
N MET A 6 -14.42 -0.30 -15.96
CA MET A 6 -13.67 0.77 -15.31
C MET A 6 -12.16 0.62 -15.51
N THR A 7 -11.45 1.73 -15.44
CA THR A 7 -9.99 1.81 -15.36
C THR A 7 -9.57 2.14 -13.95
N TRP A 8 -8.62 1.39 -13.39
CA TRP A 8 -8.11 1.60 -12.04
C TRP A 8 -6.59 1.73 -11.99
N ASN A 9 -6.11 2.68 -11.19
CA ASN A 9 -4.70 2.86 -10.87
C ASN A 9 -4.35 2.21 -9.53
N PHE A 10 -3.19 1.55 -9.47
CA PHE A 10 -2.67 0.87 -8.26
C PHE A 10 -1.29 1.42 -7.93
N LEU A 11 -1.23 2.33 -6.96
CA LEU A 11 0.02 2.93 -6.47
C LEU A 11 0.55 2.11 -5.30
N GLY A 12 1.81 1.68 -5.36
CA GLY A 12 2.35 0.84 -4.32
C GLY A 12 3.87 0.64 -4.37
N ASP A 13 4.30 -0.32 -3.58
CA ASP A 13 5.68 -0.74 -3.44
C ASP A 13 5.97 -2.07 -4.16
N SER A 14 6.90 -2.89 -3.62
CA SER A 14 7.29 -4.20 -4.17
C SER A 14 6.12 -5.18 -4.33
N ILE A 15 5.12 -5.14 -3.43
CA ILE A 15 3.96 -6.03 -3.53
C ILE A 15 3.11 -5.65 -4.76
N THR A 16 2.93 -4.37 -5.02
CA THR A 16 2.23 -3.89 -6.21
C THR A 16 3.07 -4.07 -7.47
N GLU A 17 4.40 -3.95 -7.40
CA GLU A 17 5.30 -4.29 -8.53
C GLU A 17 5.19 -5.77 -8.90
N GLY A 18 4.91 -6.65 -7.93
CA GLY A 18 4.73 -8.08 -8.11
C GLY A 18 5.93 -8.91 -7.66
N VAL A 19 6.77 -8.39 -6.77
CA VAL A 19 7.83 -9.20 -6.14
C VAL A 19 7.18 -10.40 -5.44
N GLY A 20 7.69 -11.60 -5.70
CA GLY A 20 7.14 -12.86 -5.21
C GLY A 20 6.19 -13.57 -6.20
N THR A 21 5.71 -12.90 -7.25
CA THR A 21 4.91 -13.53 -8.30
C THR A 21 5.77 -14.17 -9.39
N THR A 22 5.26 -15.24 -10.01
CA THR A 22 5.94 -15.91 -11.11
C THR A 22 5.72 -15.23 -12.46
N ALA A 23 4.68 -14.40 -12.58
CA ALA A 23 4.33 -13.69 -13.82
C ALA A 23 3.52 -12.43 -13.51
N ASN A 24 3.57 -11.46 -14.41
CA ASN A 24 2.85 -10.19 -14.27
C ASN A 24 1.33 -10.35 -14.13
N GLU A 25 0.75 -11.30 -14.82
CA GLU A 25 -0.68 -11.62 -14.78
C GLU A 25 -1.14 -12.17 -13.43
N ASN A 26 -0.23 -12.60 -12.55
CA ASN A 26 -0.50 -13.08 -11.20
C ASN A 26 -0.51 -11.98 -10.14
N ARG A 27 -0.18 -10.74 -10.51
CA ARG A 27 -0.31 -9.59 -9.59
C ARG A 27 -1.77 -9.37 -9.20
N TYR A 28 -2.01 -9.03 -7.95
CA TYR A 28 -3.35 -8.93 -7.39
C TYR A 28 -4.31 -8.06 -8.23
N PHE A 29 -3.83 -6.95 -8.78
CA PHE A 29 -4.68 -6.06 -9.57
C PHE A 29 -4.98 -6.60 -10.99
N GLU A 30 -4.09 -7.40 -11.58
CA GLU A 30 -4.37 -8.11 -12.82
C GLU A 30 -5.41 -9.22 -12.61
N LEU A 31 -5.36 -9.89 -11.45
CA LEU A 31 -6.37 -10.85 -11.06
C LEU A 31 -7.75 -10.18 -10.88
N ILE A 32 -7.79 -9.01 -10.23
CA ILE A 32 -9.02 -8.20 -10.10
C ILE A 32 -9.54 -7.77 -11.46
N LYS A 33 -8.65 -7.32 -12.36
CA LYS A 33 -9.04 -6.97 -13.74
C LYS A 33 -9.79 -8.12 -14.42
N LYS A 34 -9.24 -9.31 -14.32
CA LYS A 34 -9.84 -10.51 -14.92
C LYS A 34 -11.16 -10.90 -14.24
N GLN A 35 -11.18 -10.88 -12.90
CA GLN A 35 -12.33 -11.33 -12.11
C GLN A 35 -13.54 -10.40 -12.26
N TYR A 36 -13.33 -9.09 -12.34
CA TYR A 36 -14.38 -8.08 -12.40
C TYR A 36 -14.54 -7.42 -13.77
N SER A 37 -13.85 -7.93 -14.80
CA SER A 37 -13.92 -7.41 -16.17
C SER A 37 -13.60 -5.90 -16.28
N LEU A 38 -12.56 -5.45 -15.55
CA LEU A 38 -12.08 -4.08 -15.67
C LEU A 38 -11.55 -3.84 -17.09
N LYS A 39 -11.72 -2.63 -17.60
CA LYS A 39 -11.19 -2.21 -18.90
C LYS A 39 -9.67 -2.17 -18.89
N GLU A 40 -9.11 -1.52 -17.89
CA GLU A 40 -7.66 -1.32 -17.74
C GLU A 40 -7.26 -1.26 -16.28
N VAL A 41 -6.07 -1.75 -15.98
CA VAL A 41 -5.39 -1.52 -14.70
C VAL A 41 -3.99 -0.99 -14.97
N ASN A 42 -3.58 0.03 -14.22
CA ASN A 42 -2.25 0.61 -14.30
C ASN A 42 -1.54 0.41 -12.96
N GLY A 43 -0.49 -0.41 -12.96
CA GLY A 43 0.35 -0.65 -11.78
C GLY A 43 1.47 0.38 -11.70
N TYR A 44 1.57 1.06 -10.57
CA TYR A 44 2.63 2.01 -10.21
C TYR A 44 3.38 1.49 -8.96
N GLY A 45 3.72 0.20 -8.97
CA GLY A 45 4.56 -0.42 -7.94
C GLY A 45 6.03 -0.17 -8.22
N ILE A 46 6.79 0.23 -7.21
CA ILE A 46 8.26 0.30 -7.24
C ILE A 46 8.79 -0.29 -5.93
N ALA A 47 9.58 -1.35 -6.04
CA ALA A 47 10.13 -2.05 -4.88
C ALA A 47 10.90 -1.11 -3.95
N GLY A 48 10.80 -1.33 -2.65
CA GLY A 48 11.52 -0.57 -1.64
C GLY A 48 11.01 0.86 -1.38
N THR A 49 10.04 1.36 -2.17
CA THR A 49 9.54 2.73 -1.99
C THR A 49 8.66 2.86 -0.75
N ARG A 50 8.61 4.07 -0.19
CA ARG A 50 7.96 4.44 1.05
C ARG A 50 6.91 5.52 0.81
N LEU A 51 5.94 5.65 1.72
CA LEU A 51 5.01 6.77 1.71
C LEU A 51 5.76 8.07 2.01
N ALA A 52 6.59 8.05 3.08
CA ALA A 52 7.33 9.21 3.52
C ALA A 52 8.61 9.43 2.69
N LYS A 53 8.93 10.70 2.46
CA LYS A 53 10.22 11.10 1.91
C LYS A 53 11.31 10.82 2.94
N GLN A 54 12.40 10.22 2.49
CA GLN A 54 13.50 9.85 3.37
C GLN A 54 14.46 11.02 3.61
N ILE A 55 15.10 11.02 4.77
CA ILE A 55 16.13 12.00 5.13
C ILE A 55 17.43 11.65 4.42
N GLU A 56 17.85 10.39 4.55
CA GLU A 56 19.06 9.88 3.92
C GLU A 56 18.74 9.27 2.56
N LYS A 57 19.61 9.49 1.58
CA LYS A 57 19.45 8.86 0.27
C LYS A 57 19.66 7.36 0.37
N SER A 58 18.77 6.63 -0.26
CA SER A 58 18.89 5.17 -0.35
C SER A 58 20.09 4.76 -1.22
N VAL A 59 20.66 3.60 -0.91
CA VAL A 59 21.71 3.00 -1.77
C VAL A 59 21.15 2.71 -3.17
N GLU A 60 19.88 2.25 -3.23
CA GLU A 60 19.13 2.08 -4.46
C GLU A 60 18.28 3.35 -4.71
N PRO A 61 18.62 4.19 -5.71
CA PRO A 61 17.95 5.47 -5.93
C PRO A 61 16.45 5.38 -6.21
N SER A 62 15.98 4.27 -6.78
CA SER A 62 14.55 4.04 -7.05
C SER A 62 13.72 4.02 -5.76
N TYR A 63 14.33 3.63 -4.63
CA TYR A 63 13.66 3.60 -3.33
C TYR A 63 13.27 4.99 -2.83
N ASP A 64 13.92 6.05 -3.32
CA ASP A 64 13.64 7.44 -2.93
C ASP A 64 12.44 8.05 -3.69
N ALA A 65 11.86 7.32 -4.64
CA ALA A 65 10.63 7.70 -5.32
C ALA A 65 9.42 7.47 -4.38
N TYR A 66 9.29 8.30 -3.33
CA TYR A 66 8.18 8.21 -2.38
C TYR A 66 6.82 8.37 -3.08
N PHE A 67 5.75 7.84 -2.48
CA PHE A 67 4.48 7.65 -3.18
C PHE A 67 3.92 8.93 -3.82
N ALA A 68 3.87 10.04 -3.07
CA ALA A 68 3.32 11.29 -3.59
C ALA A 68 4.14 11.89 -4.73
N SER A 69 5.44 11.60 -4.85
CA SER A 69 6.28 12.09 -5.94
C SER A 69 5.93 11.50 -7.32
N ARG A 70 5.17 10.38 -7.33
CA ARG A 70 4.83 9.64 -8.56
C ARG A 70 3.41 9.93 -9.07
N ILE A 71 2.63 10.74 -8.34
CA ILE A 71 1.22 10.99 -8.67
C ILE A 71 1.08 11.64 -10.04
N GLU A 72 1.96 12.58 -10.40
CA GLU A 72 1.88 13.31 -11.67
C GLU A 72 2.01 12.38 -12.89
N ASP A 73 2.77 11.30 -12.77
CA ASP A 73 2.97 10.32 -13.83
C ASP A 73 1.80 9.33 -13.97
N MET A 74 0.85 9.35 -13.03
CA MET A 74 -0.30 8.46 -13.08
C MET A 74 -1.32 8.92 -14.12
N LYS A 75 -1.80 7.99 -14.95
CA LYS A 75 -2.83 8.23 -15.97
C LYS A 75 -4.19 8.55 -15.33
N ASP A 76 -5.09 9.11 -16.14
CA ASP A 76 -6.50 9.20 -15.77
C ASP A 76 -7.08 7.81 -15.47
N ALA A 77 -7.96 7.75 -14.48
CA ALA A 77 -8.60 6.52 -14.05
C ALA A 77 -9.98 6.79 -13.43
N ASP A 78 -10.79 5.75 -13.32
CA ASP A 78 -12.09 5.79 -12.64
C ASP A 78 -11.96 5.56 -11.13
N GLY A 79 -10.82 5.05 -10.67
CA GLY A 79 -10.51 4.88 -9.26
C GLY A 79 -9.02 4.64 -9.00
N VAL A 80 -8.61 4.83 -7.76
CA VAL A 80 -7.22 4.67 -7.32
C VAL A 80 -7.16 3.81 -6.06
N VAL A 81 -6.23 2.87 -6.03
CA VAL A 81 -5.85 2.09 -4.85
C VAL A 81 -4.43 2.43 -4.44
N ILE A 82 -4.22 2.61 -3.15
CA ILE A 82 -2.90 2.86 -2.54
C ILE A 82 -2.56 1.68 -1.64
N PHE A 83 -1.38 1.10 -1.80
CA PHE A 83 -0.93 -0.01 -0.97
C PHE A 83 0.53 0.15 -0.56
N GLY A 84 0.81 0.53 0.69
CA GLY A 84 2.16 0.78 1.18
C GLY A 84 2.24 0.97 2.70
N GLY A 85 3.43 1.33 3.19
CA GLY A 85 3.73 1.55 4.61
C GLY A 85 4.63 0.47 5.23
N THR A 86 4.73 -0.72 4.61
CA THR A 86 5.61 -1.79 5.10
C THR A 86 7.09 -1.41 5.04
N ASN A 87 7.50 -0.62 4.03
CA ASN A 87 8.88 -0.16 3.88
C ASN A 87 9.20 1.02 4.81
N ASP A 88 8.24 1.87 5.11
CA ASP A 88 8.38 2.93 6.12
C ASP A 88 8.73 2.34 7.49
N PHE A 89 8.04 1.27 7.89
CA PHE A 89 8.39 0.49 9.06
C PHE A 89 9.75 -0.22 8.91
N GLY A 90 9.96 -0.96 7.82
CA GLY A 90 11.07 -1.87 7.64
C GLY A 90 12.43 -1.17 7.58
N HIS A 91 12.58 -0.22 6.69
CA HIS A 91 13.85 0.46 6.41
C HIS A 91 13.73 1.98 6.16
N GLY A 92 12.53 2.56 6.33
CA GLY A 92 12.36 4.00 6.26
C GLY A 92 13.06 4.71 7.42
N ASP A 93 13.57 5.92 7.18
CA ASP A 93 14.24 6.78 8.15
C ASP A 93 13.45 8.05 8.49
N ALA A 94 12.32 8.29 7.85
CA ALA A 94 11.47 9.42 8.16
C ALA A 94 10.90 9.33 9.58
N PRO A 95 10.80 10.46 10.32
CA PRO A 95 10.12 10.51 11.61
C PRO A 95 8.64 10.13 11.47
N ILE A 96 8.05 9.63 12.54
CA ILE A 96 6.59 9.41 12.59
C ILE A 96 5.83 10.73 12.44
N GLY A 97 6.29 11.78 13.09
CA GLY A 97 5.63 13.08 13.08
C GLY A 97 4.37 13.12 13.93
N SER A 98 3.47 14.02 13.59
CA SER A 98 2.20 14.25 14.28
C SER A 98 1.07 14.43 13.27
N PHE A 99 -0.18 14.26 13.75
CA PHE A 99 -1.38 14.41 12.91
C PHE A 99 -1.49 15.80 12.25
N SER A 100 -0.85 16.84 12.79
CA SER A 100 -0.85 18.18 12.21
C SER A 100 0.11 18.39 11.04
N ASP A 101 1.04 17.47 10.81
CA ASP A 101 2.03 17.57 9.74
C ASP A 101 1.37 17.45 8.36
N ARG A 102 1.88 18.20 7.38
CA ARG A 102 1.28 18.26 6.02
C ARG A 102 2.31 18.13 4.90
N THR A 103 3.58 17.88 5.24
CA THR A 103 4.66 17.66 4.26
C THR A 103 5.13 16.22 4.30
N PRO A 104 5.67 15.65 3.20
CA PRO A 104 6.05 14.25 3.14
C PRO A 104 7.29 13.88 3.98
N ASP A 105 7.83 14.81 4.78
CA ASP A 105 9.06 14.60 5.57
C ASP A 105 8.83 13.81 6.88
N THR A 106 7.56 13.55 7.24
CA THR A 106 7.16 12.66 8.33
C THR A 106 6.11 11.67 7.82
N PHE A 107 5.90 10.55 8.52
CA PHE A 107 4.93 9.55 8.08
C PHE A 107 3.49 10.07 8.11
N TYR A 108 3.08 10.77 9.16
CA TYR A 108 1.79 11.46 9.21
C TYR A 108 1.64 12.45 8.05
N GLY A 109 2.64 13.32 7.87
CA GLY A 109 2.62 14.33 6.83
C GLY A 109 2.56 13.71 5.43
N ALA A 110 3.27 12.61 5.20
CA ALA A 110 3.24 11.87 3.93
C ALA A 110 1.87 11.28 3.63
N CYS A 111 1.17 10.73 4.62
CA CYS A 111 -0.22 10.27 4.43
C CYS A 111 -1.13 11.44 4.03
N HIS A 112 -1.01 12.60 4.72
CA HIS A 112 -1.79 13.79 4.40
C HIS A 112 -1.47 14.34 3.01
N ASP A 113 -0.20 14.50 2.66
CA ASP A 113 0.24 15.00 1.34
C ASP A 113 -0.25 14.09 0.21
N LEU A 114 -0.06 12.77 0.36
CA LEU A 114 -0.50 11.78 -0.62
C LEU A 114 -2.01 11.82 -0.86
N TYR A 115 -2.80 11.80 0.22
CA TYR A 115 -4.26 11.74 0.09
C TYR A 115 -4.82 13.04 -0.47
N THR A 116 -4.31 14.20 -0.06
CA THR A 116 -4.71 15.50 -0.60
C THR A 116 -4.45 15.58 -2.11
N ARG A 117 -3.24 15.25 -2.54
CA ARG A 117 -2.88 15.28 -3.98
C ARG A 117 -3.70 14.30 -4.82
N LEU A 118 -4.02 13.12 -4.29
CA LEU A 118 -4.87 12.17 -5.01
C LEU A 118 -6.31 12.67 -5.14
N LEU A 119 -6.87 13.28 -4.08
CA LEU A 119 -8.19 13.89 -4.12
C LEU A 119 -8.26 15.06 -5.11
N GLU A 120 -7.18 15.84 -5.22
CA GLU A 120 -7.06 16.94 -6.20
C GLU A 120 -6.95 16.42 -7.63
N LYS A 121 -6.16 15.37 -7.87
CA LYS A 121 -5.96 14.80 -9.21
C LYS A 121 -7.16 14.00 -9.71
N TYR A 122 -7.88 13.33 -8.82
CA TYR A 122 -9.02 12.46 -9.14
C TYR A 122 -10.32 12.94 -8.47
N PRO A 123 -10.80 14.16 -8.76
CA PRO A 123 -11.95 14.74 -8.08
C PRO A 123 -13.21 13.92 -8.32
N GLY A 124 -13.86 13.52 -7.20
CA GLY A 124 -15.10 12.72 -7.24
C GLY A 124 -14.91 11.26 -7.64
N LYS A 125 -13.69 10.79 -7.83
CA LYS A 125 -13.38 9.37 -8.08
C LYS A 125 -13.12 8.64 -6.75
N PRO A 126 -13.46 7.34 -6.63
CA PRO A 126 -13.11 6.56 -5.48
C PRO A 126 -11.58 6.43 -5.33
N ILE A 127 -11.11 6.75 -4.14
CA ILE A 127 -9.74 6.48 -3.69
C ILE A 127 -9.85 5.49 -2.53
N VAL A 128 -9.07 4.43 -2.56
CA VAL A 128 -9.04 3.39 -1.53
C VAL A 128 -7.63 3.23 -1.01
N VAL A 129 -7.49 3.18 0.30
CA VAL A 129 -6.22 2.88 0.96
C VAL A 129 -6.25 1.45 1.48
N MET A 130 -5.19 0.69 1.21
CA MET A 130 -4.94 -0.61 1.83
C MET A 130 -3.92 -0.43 2.96
N THR A 131 -4.17 -1.03 4.11
CA THR A 131 -3.14 -1.13 5.16
C THR A 131 -2.08 -2.15 4.77
N PRO A 132 -0.85 -2.04 5.31
CA PRO A 132 0.15 -3.11 5.17
C PRO A 132 -0.40 -4.48 5.55
N LEU A 133 0.12 -5.53 4.91
CA LEU A 133 -0.05 -6.90 5.40
C LEU A 133 0.74 -7.11 6.69
N HIS A 134 0.36 -8.12 7.46
CA HIS A 134 1.26 -8.72 8.44
C HIS A 134 2.56 -9.20 7.77
N ARG A 135 3.65 -9.21 8.53
CA ARG A 135 4.96 -9.66 8.05
C ARG A 135 5.80 -10.20 9.20
N THR A 136 6.85 -10.93 8.86
CA THR A 136 7.87 -11.30 9.86
C THR A 136 8.47 -10.04 10.49
N GLU A 137 8.83 -10.13 11.76
CA GLU A 137 9.42 -9.05 12.56
C GLU A 137 8.53 -7.81 12.78
N GLU A 138 7.24 -7.88 12.48
CA GLU A 138 6.30 -6.73 12.62
C GLU A 138 6.22 -6.18 14.06
N ASN A 139 6.45 -7.05 15.06
CA ASN A 139 6.45 -6.69 16.48
C ASN A 139 7.83 -6.22 16.99
N ASN A 140 8.86 -6.24 16.14
CA ASN A 140 10.17 -5.72 16.52
C ASN A 140 10.08 -4.19 16.58
N ILE A 141 10.30 -3.66 17.80
CA ILE A 141 10.29 -2.21 17.99
C ILE A 141 11.43 -1.58 17.21
N ARG A 142 11.08 -0.64 16.36
CA ARG A 142 12.01 0.23 15.65
C ARG A 142 12.09 1.58 16.36
N ILE A 143 13.24 2.21 16.35
CA ILE A 143 13.41 3.57 16.89
C ILE A 143 13.53 4.53 15.71
N LYS A 144 12.51 5.36 15.53
CA LYS A 144 12.47 6.39 14.48
C LYS A 144 12.55 7.77 15.15
N HIS A 145 13.73 8.40 15.08
CA HIS A 145 13.99 9.70 15.70
C HIS A 145 13.54 9.78 17.17
N GLY A 146 13.90 8.75 17.96
CA GLY A 146 13.57 8.67 19.39
C GLY A 146 12.17 8.15 19.72
N VAL A 147 11.33 7.87 18.71
CA VAL A 147 9.99 7.28 18.90
C VAL A 147 10.06 5.75 18.66
N CYS A 148 9.57 4.99 19.63
CA CYS A 148 9.45 3.53 19.50
C CYS A 148 8.20 3.19 18.72
N VAL A 149 8.34 2.42 17.64
CA VAL A 149 7.25 2.06 16.73
C VAL A 149 7.35 0.59 16.30
N ASP A 150 6.20 -0.01 16.07
CA ASP A 150 6.00 -1.29 15.41
C ASP A 150 5.20 -1.09 14.12
N LEU A 151 4.90 -2.17 13.38
CA LEU A 151 4.10 -2.05 12.15
C LEU A 151 2.68 -1.59 12.44
N ALA A 152 2.09 -2.00 13.58
CA ALA A 152 0.73 -1.61 13.96
C ALA A 152 0.59 -0.08 14.17
N THR A 153 1.66 0.59 14.56
CA THR A 153 1.71 2.06 14.65
C THR A 153 1.48 2.70 13.27
N TYR A 154 2.15 2.21 12.23
CA TYR A 154 1.97 2.70 10.85
C TYR A 154 0.57 2.41 10.32
N VAL A 155 0.03 1.22 10.59
CA VAL A 155 -1.35 0.84 10.24
C VAL A 155 -2.36 1.79 10.88
N THR A 156 -2.17 2.11 12.16
CA THR A 156 -3.04 3.05 12.91
C THR A 156 -3.03 4.43 12.27
N ILE A 157 -1.86 4.96 11.93
CA ILE A 157 -1.71 6.29 11.30
C ILE A 157 -2.38 6.33 9.92
N ILE A 158 -2.17 5.29 9.09
CA ILE A 158 -2.83 5.18 7.78
C ILE A 158 -4.35 5.27 7.92
N LYS A 159 -4.92 4.52 8.86
CA LYS A 159 -6.36 4.52 9.12
C LYS A 159 -6.86 5.86 9.65
N GLU A 160 -6.16 6.45 10.62
CA GLU A 160 -6.52 7.73 11.22
C GLU A 160 -6.57 8.85 10.18
N VAL A 161 -5.53 8.96 9.34
CA VAL A 161 -5.49 9.98 8.31
C VAL A 161 -6.51 9.70 7.20
N ALA A 162 -6.74 8.44 6.81
CA ALA A 162 -7.77 8.09 5.83
C ALA A 162 -9.18 8.48 6.31
N VAL A 163 -9.49 8.24 7.58
CA VAL A 163 -10.78 8.67 8.20
C VAL A 163 -10.96 10.18 8.13
N TYR A 164 -9.91 10.96 8.37
CA TYR A 164 -9.97 12.42 8.28
C TYR A 164 -10.41 12.91 6.89
N TYR A 165 -9.97 12.24 5.83
CA TYR A 165 -10.34 12.56 4.44
C TYR A 165 -11.58 11.78 3.95
N SER A 166 -12.23 10.99 4.79
CA SER A 166 -13.33 10.10 4.41
C SER A 166 -12.95 9.11 3.29
N ILE A 167 -11.69 8.68 3.28
CA ILE A 167 -11.18 7.69 2.32
C ILE A 167 -11.44 6.28 2.86
N PRO A 168 -12.12 5.40 2.10
CA PRO A 168 -12.33 4.01 2.47
C PRO A 168 -11.03 3.25 2.67
N VAL A 169 -10.94 2.43 3.73
CA VAL A 169 -9.76 1.62 4.04
C VAL A 169 -10.09 0.14 3.87
N CYS A 170 -9.44 -0.51 2.92
CA CYS A 170 -9.39 -1.97 2.83
C CYS A 170 -8.32 -2.48 3.79
N ASP A 171 -8.74 -2.94 4.96
CA ASP A 171 -7.85 -3.32 6.04
C ASP A 171 -7.21 -4.70 5.79
N MET A 172 -6.01 -4.71 5.22
CA MET A 172 -5.23 -5.93 4.98
C MET A 172 -4.53 -6.44 6.24
N PHE A 173 -4.33 -5.58 7.25
CA PHE A 173 -3.78 -5.98 8.55
C PHE A 173 -4.78 -6.81 9.37
N ASP A 174 -6.05 -6.78 9.02
CA ASP A 174 -7.12 -7.61 9.60
C ASP A 174 -7.24 -8.98 8.88
N ASP A 175 -6.27 -9.36 8.05
CA ASP A 175 -6.31 -10.63 7.33
C ASP A 175 -5.24 -11.60 7.85
N PRO A 176 -5.64 -12.80 8.32
CA PRO A 176 -4.70 -13.73 8.95
C PRO A 176 -3.78 -14.45 7.97
N PHE A 177 -3.94 -14.31 6.64
CA PHE A 177 -3.16 -15.12 5.69
C PHE A 177 -1.65 -14.86 5.77
N ALA A 178 -1.24 -13.64 6.08
CA ALA A 178 0.17 -13.24 6.21
C ALA A 178 0.61 -13.13 7.68
N HIS A 179 -0.22 -13.54 8.66
CA HIS A 179 0.10 -13.35 10.07
C HIS A 179 1.20 -14.31 10.56
N PRO A 180 2.29 -13.80 11.20
CA PRO A 180 3.42 -14.63 11.65
C PRO A 180 3.05 -15.74 12.64
N ALA A 181 1.95 -15.59 13.40
CA ALA A 181 1.43 -16.64 14.27
C ALA A 181 0.82 -17.83 13.50
N ASN A 182 0.72 -17.74 12.17
CA ASN A 182 0.29 -18.82 11.30
C ASN A 182 1.45 -19.24 10.36
N PRO A 183 2.45 -19.98 10.85
CA PRO A 183 3.65 -20.30 10.07
C PRO A 183 3.35 -21.12 8.81
N VAL A 184 2.32 -21.96 8.84
CA VAL A 184 1.91 -22.76 7.67
C VAL A 184 1.38 -21.86 6.55
N SER A 185 0.60 -20.82 6.90
CA SER A 185 0.11 -19.85 5.94
C SER A 185 1.26 -19.00 5.39
N MET A 186 2.16 -18.54 6.27
CA MET A 186 3.34 -17.79 5.87
C MET A 186 4.20 -18.56 4.87
N GLU A 187 4.56 -19.79 5.16
CA GLU A 187 5.37 -20.63 4.28
C GLU A 187 4.73 -20.82 2.88
N LYS A 188 3.40 -20.98 2.83
CA LYS A 188 2.67 -21.25 1.60
C LYS A 188 2.32 -20.01 0.78
N LEU A 189 2.17 -18.85 1.41
CA LEU A 189 1.61 -17.65 0.78
C LEU A 189 2.57 -16.45 0.80
N VAL A 190 3.47 -16.37 1.79
CA VAL A 190 4.43 -15.27 1.97
C VAL A 190 5.81 -15.84 2.37
N PRO A 191 6.46 -16.62 1.48
CA PRO A 191 7.57 -17.50 1.85
C PRO A 191 8.83 -16.78 2.35
N ASP A 192 9.05 -15.52 1.99
CA ASP A 192 10.16 -14.70 2.49
C ASP A 192 9.76 -13.85 3.73
N GLY A 193 8.51 -13.97 4.16
CA GLY A 193 7.95 -13.25 5.31
C GLY A 193 7.49 -11.84 5.02
N ILE A 194 7.54 -11.37 3.77
CA ILE A 194 7.18 -10.00 3.35
C ILE A 194 6.37 -10.01 2.07
N HIS A 195 6.81 -10.77 1.04
CA HIS A 195 6.24 -10.72 -0.29
C HIS A 195 5.33 -11.92 -0.54
N PRO A 196 4.04 -11.68 -0.79
CA PRO A 196 3.12 -12.74 -1.20
C PRO A 196 3.55 -13.37 -2.53
N ASN A 197 3.47 -14.69 -2.62
CA ASN A 197 3.60 -15.40 -3.89
C ASN A 197 2.29 -15.37 -4.68
N ASP A 198 2.19 -16.07 -5.82
CA ASP A 198 0.99 -16.10 -6.66
C ASP A 198 -0.29 -16.40 -5.86
N LYS A 199 -0.24 -17.34 -4.91
CA LYS A 199 -1.39 -17.68 -4.07
C LYS A 199 -1.72 -16.59 -3.05
N GLY A 200 -0.71 -15.94 -2.49
CA GLY A 200 -0.87 -14.78 -1.62
C GLY A 200 -1.50 -13.60 -2.36
N HIS A 201 -1.11 -13.37 -3.62
CA HIS A 201 -1.73 -12.38 -4.49
C HIS A 201 -3.21 -12.68 -4.79
N VAL A 202 -3.62 -13.96 -4.89
CA VAL A 202 -5.04 -14.33 -4.97
C VAL A 202 -5.78 -13.90 -3.70
N CYS A 203 -5.24 -14.12 -2.51
CA CYS A 203 -5.86 -13.67 -1.25
C CYS A 203 -6.07 -12.14 -1.23
N ILE A 204 -5.07 -11.37 -1.67
CA ILE A 204 -5.19 -9.90 -1.79
C ILE A 204 -6.30 -9.53 -2.79
N ALA A 205 -6.28 -10.17 -3.97
CA ALA A 205 -7.26 -9.89 -5.03
C ALA A 205 -8.70 -10.18 -4.59
N ASP A 206 -8.92 -11.29 -3.89
CA ASP A 206 -10.25 -11.68 -3.40
C ASP A 206 -10.79 -10.70 -2.35
N LYS A 207 -9.95 -10.25 -1.40
CA LYS A 207 -10.36 -9.30 -0.38
C LYS A 207 -10.59 -7.91 -0.96
N LEU A 208 -9.61 -7.38 -1.69
CA LEU A 208 -9.72 -6.05 -2.29
C LEU A 208 -10.82 -6.00 -3.34
N GLY A 209 -10.94 -7.01 -4.21
CA GLY A 209 -11.97 -7.04 -5.26
C GLY A 209 -13.39 -7.00 -4.70
N ARG A 210 -13.68 -7.77 -3.63
CA ARG A 210 -14.96 -7.68 -2.91
C ARG A 210 -15.16 -6.30 -2.31
N PHE A 211 -14.14 -5.76 -1.64
CA PHE A 211 -14.20 -4.43 -1.04
C PHE A 211 -14.56 -3.36 -2.08
N LEU A 212 -13.87 -3.36 -3.24
CA LEU A 212 -14.15 -2.41 -4.32
C LEU A 212 -15.57 -2.56 -4.90
N ALA A 213 -16.09 -3.78 -5.00
CA ALA A 213 -17.44 -4.04 -5.50
C ALA A 213 -18.54 -3.55 -4.53
N GLU A 214 -18.24 -3.45 -3.24
CA GLU A 214 -19.17 -2.99 -2.20
C GLU A 214 -19.19 -1.46 -2.01
N LEU A 215 -18.23 -0.71 -2.56
CA LEU A 215 -18.24 0.76 -2.58
C LEU A 215 -19.40 1.29 -3.45
#